data_b394c74f79883e32a9cd4dafdb2d4347
#
_entry.id   b394c74f79883e32a9cd4dafdb2d4347
#
_cell.length_a   1.000
_cell.length_b   1.000
_cell.length_c   1.000
_cell.angle_alpha   90.00
_cell.angle_beta   90.00
_cell.angle_gamma   90.00
#
_symmetry.space_group_name_H-M   'P 1'
#
loop_
_entity.id
_entity.type
_entity.pdbx_description
1 polymer ?
#
loop_
_entity_poly.entity_id
_entity_poly.type
_entity_poly.pdbx_seq_one_letter_code
_entity_poly.pdbx_strand_id
1 'polypeptide(L)'
;MTQFPTNPYSKPAISIGASPTKRNAILELAQKAEQLGFEGLACPSLGGTMALCTSLAHATSTIHFWTSIQPMYYSHPVETANTAAHIHEISGGRFGLGIGVSHGPVVQRLGVETGKPLSDIANYVATMRANEKFSGELPPIYLAALRDKMLALSHQISEGAIWANASLRDIGRQVALLPADKQSTFFMSNMVPTIISDDIDTALALHRKTLTGYVSLPNYRNYWRNAGYVDEMDAIEHVLATTPKESMAQTLQATMSDSWLRDCTISGTAPQVREQFAAWANAGVLPIAVMSSTSGGQAKAINELFDAFA
;
A
#
# COMPACT_ATOMS: atom_id res chain seq x y z
N MET A 1 22.66 -1.08 11.27
CA MET A 1 21.25 -0.92 10.83
C MET A 1 21.21 -0.97 9.32
N THR A 2 20.45 -1.87 8.76
CA THR A 2 20.19 -1.91 7.32
C THR A 2 19.34 -0.71 6.95
N GLN A 3 19.80 0.09 6.00
CA GLN A 3 19.07 1.28 5.56
C GLN A 3 17.92 0.86 4.64
N PHE A 4 16.69 1.31 4.92
CA PHE A 4 15.56 1.08 4.03
C PHE A 4 15.80 1.67 2.63
N PRO A 5 15.15 1.14 1.57
CA PRO A 5 15.33 1.63 0.22
C PRO A 5 15.15 3.14 0.13
N THR A 6 16.07 3.80 -0.53
CA THR A 6 16.06 5.24 -0.77
C THR A 6 16.09 5.53 -2.27
N ASN A 7 15.45 6.63 -2.69
CA ASN A 7 15.49 7.04 -4.08
C ASN A 7 16.96 7.37 -4.52
N PRO A 8 17.41 6.99 -5.74
CA PRO A 8 16.63 6.45 -6.85
C PRO A 8 16.34 4.94 -6.72
N TYR A 9 15.06 4.57 -6.93
CA TYR A 9 14.61 3.18 -6.93
C TYR A 9 14.83 2.55 -8.32
N SER A 10 15.43 1.36 -8.35
CA SER A 10 15.72 0.64 -9.61
C SER A 10 14.58 -0.29 -10.02
N LYS A 11 13.89 -0.87 -9.04
CA LYS A 11 12.74 -1.77 -9.22
C LYS A 11 11.62 -1.39 -8.26
N PRO A 12 10.37 -1.79 -8.51
CA PRO A 12 9.29 -1.59 -7.53
C PRO A 12 9.48 -2.51 -6.31
N ALA A 13 8.78 -2.21 -5.21
CA ALA A 13 8.46 -3.19 -4.21
C ALA A 13 7.27 -4.05 -4.67
N ILE A 14 7.07 -5.21 -4.05
CA ILE A 14 6.01 -6.16 -4.42
C ILE A 14 5.03 -6.33 -3.27
N SER A 15 3.73 -6.20 -3.55
CA SER A 15 2.69 -6.54 -2.58
C SER A 15 2.47 -8.05 -2.53
N ILE A 16 2.69 -8.66 -1.35
CA ILE A 16 2.48 -10.10 -1.12
C ILE A 16 1.58 -10.34 0.08
N GLY A 17 0.60 -11.22 -0.07
CA GLY A 17 -0.39 -11.50 0.97
C GLY A 17 -0.41 -12.97 1.40
N ALA A 18 -0.64 -13.21 2.70
CA ALA A 18 -0.66 -14.55 3.30
C ALA A 18 -2.00 -15.28 3.06
N SER A 19 -2.35 -15.53 1.80
CA SER A 19 -3.58 -16.26 1.48
C SER A 19 -3.59 -17.66 2.11
N PRO A 20 -4.71 -18.11 2.73
CA PRO A 20 -4.85 -19.46 3.22
C PRO A 20 -4.48 -20.49 2.14
N THR A 21 -3.85 -21.59 2.55
CA THR A 21 -3.35 -22.70 1.70
C THR A 21 -2.20 -22.38 0.76
N LYS A 22 -1.81 -21.09 0.59
CA LYS A 22 -0.74 -20.65 -0.31
C LYS A 22 0.46 -20.00 0.42
N ARG A 23 0.52 -20.12 1.75
CA ARG A 23 1.52 -19.41 2.57
C ARG A 23 2.96 -19.78 2.24
N ASN A 24 3.26 -21.07 2.00
CA ASN A 24 4.61 -21.49 1.60
C ASN A 24 5.00 -20.96 0.23
N ALA A 25 4.10 -21.01 -0.76
CA ALA A 25 4.37 -20.48 -2.09
C ALA A 25 4.65 -18.95 -2.08
N ILE A 26 4.08 -18.22 -1.14
CA ILE A 26 4.39 -16.78 -0.95
C ILE A 26 5.83 -16.59 -0.45
N LEU A 27 6.34 -17.45 0.42
CA LEU A 27 7.74 -17.37 0.87
C LEU A 27 8.72 -17.67 -0.25
N GLU A 28 8.42 -18.63 -1.13
CA GLU A 28 9.22 -18.92 -2.33
C GLU A 28 9.27 -17.70 -3.28
N LEU A 29 8.12 -17.03 -3.49
CA LEU A 29 8.07 -15.80 -4.28
C LEU A 29 8.87 -14.66 -3.61
N ALA A 30 8.84 -14.56 -2.28
CA ALA A 30 9.62 -13.58 -1.54
C ALA A 30 11.13 -13.79 -1.70
N GLN A 31 11.59 -15.05 -1.61
CA GLN A 31 12.99 -15.41 -1.84
C GLN A 31 13.42 -15.12 -3.29
N LYS A 32 12.55 -15.39 -4.26
CA LYS A 32 12.82 -15.07 -5.67
C LYS A 32 12.90 -13.54 -5.89
N ALA A 33 12.02 -12.76 -5.26
CA ALA A 33 12.08 -11.29 -5.30
C ALA A 33 13.41 -10.75 -4.73
N GLU A 34 13.86 -11.32 -3.62
CA GLU A 34 15.17 -11.01 -3.02
C GLU A 34 16.32 -11.30 -3.98
N GLN A 35 16.35 -12.50 -4.58
CA GLN A 35 17.38 -12.91 -5.55
C GLN A 35 17.41 -12.01 -6.78
N LEU A 36 16.26 -11.51 -7.21
CA LEU A 36 16.14 -10.62 -8.37
C LEU A 36 16.36 -9.12 -8.02
N GLY A 37 16.63 -8.80 -6.76
CA GLY A 37 16.96 -7.44 -6.32
C GLY A 37 15.78 -6.46 -6.38
N PHE A 38 14.55 -6.92 -6.05
CA PHE A 38 13.43 -6.00 -5.86
C PHE A 38 13.61 -5.16 -4.59
N GLU A 39 13.09 -3.93 -4.58
CA GLU A 39 13.33 -2.96 -3.50
C GLU A 39 12.73 -3.38 -2.15
N GLY A 40 11.71 -4.24 -2.13
CA GLY A 40 11.13 -4.73 -0.90
C GLY A 40 9.80 -5.46 -1.07
N LEU A 41 9.24 -5.90 0.07
CA LEU A 41 7.99 -6.65 0.12
C LEU A 41 6.98 -5.90 1.01
N ALA A 42 5.85 -5.53 0.45
CA ALA A 42 4.76 -4.89 1.17
C ALA A 42 3.68 -5.92 1.51
N CYS A 43 3.36 -6.08 2.79
CA CYS A 43 2.43 -7.08 3.30
C CYS A 43 1.08 -6.43 3.61
N PRO A 44 0.04 -6.57 2.74
CA PRO A 44 -1.27 -5.97 2.94
C PRO A 44 -2.06 -6.67 4.06
N SER A 45 -3.12 -6.01 4.54
CA SER A 45 -3.99 -6.50 5.63
C SER A 45 -4.93 -7.65 5.20
N LEU A 46 -4.38 -8.71 4.65
CA LEU A 46 -5.12 -9.89 4.17
C LEU A 46 -5.14 -11.05 5.19
N GLY A 47 -5.19 -10.74 6.46
CA GLY A 47 -5.22 -11.73 7.54
C GLY A 47 -3.85 -12.37 7.83
N GLY A 48 -3.38 -12.31 9.07
CA GLY A 48 -2.09 -12.87 9.47
C GLY A 48 -0.88 -12.08 8.95
N THR A 49 -1.02 -10.77 8.72
CA THR A 49 0.05 -9.92 8.17
C THR A 49 1.32 -9.94 9.03
N MET A 50 1.20 -9.78 10.35
CA MET A 50 2.34 -9.84 11.26
C MET A 50 2.97 -11.24 11.29
N ALA A 51 2.16 -12.31 11.21
CA ALA A 51 2.67 -13.68 11.11
C ALA A 51 3.41 -13.91 9.78
N LEU A 52 2.95 -13.34 8.66
CA LEU A 52 3.70 -13.34 7.41
C LEU A 52 5.04 -12.63 7.56
N CYS A 53 5.08 -11.46 8.19
CA CYS A 53 6.31 -10.71 8.43
C CYS A 53 7.29 -11.50 9.30
N THR A 54 6.84 -12.22 10.33
CA THR A 54 7.67 -13.15 11.10
C THR A 54 8.26 -14.25 10.21
N SER A 55 7.45 -14.83 9.32
CA SER A 55 7.93 -15.86 8.38
C SER A 55 8.95 -15.30 7.39
N LEU A 56 8.75 -14.08 6.90
CA LEU A 56 9.70 -13.40 6.00
C LEU A 56 11.03 -13.10 6.69
N ALA A 57 11.02 -12.73 7.98
CA ALA A 57 12.24 -12.51 8.75
C ALA A 57 13.16 -13.73 8.73
N HIS A 58 12.60 -14.94 8.76
CA HIS A 58 13.35 -16.19 8.71
C HIS A 58 13.60 -16.72 7.28
N ALA A 59 12.70 -16.44 6.34
CA ALA A 59 12.79 -16.99 4.99
C ALA A 59 13.68 -16.17 4.04
N THR A 60 13.97 -14.90 4.37
CA THR A 60 14.78 -13.98 3.57
C THR A 60 15.96 -13.45 4.38
N SER A 61 16.98 -12.89 3.72
CA SER A 61 18.25 -12.50 4.33
C SER A 61 18.57 -11.00 4.19
N THR A 62 18.17 -10.37 3.12
CA THR A 62 18.58 -9.00 2.74
C THR A 62 17.41 -8.09 2.39
N ILE A 63 16.35 -8.62 1.77
CA ILE A 63 15.22 -7.81 1.30
C ILE A 63 14.47 -7.17 2.48
N HIS A 64 14.16 -5.88 2.35
CA HIS A 64 13.31 -5.18 3.30
C HIS A 64 11.83 -5.58 3.12
N PHE A 65 11.09 -5.58 4.21
CA PHE A 65 9.66 -5.84 4.16
C PHE A 65 8.91 -5.03 5.22
N TRP A 66 7.66 -4.72 4.94
CA TRP A 66 6.82 -3.94 5.85
C TRP A 66 5.34 -4.30 5.72
N THR A 67 4.58 -4.01 6.75
CA THR A 67 3.12 -4.09 6.64
C THR A 67 2.58 -2.91 5.82
N SER A 68 1.63 -3.18 4.91
CA SER A 68 1.04 -2.14 4.03
C SER A 68 -0.49 -2.29 3.94
N ILE A 69 -1.20 -2.16 5.02
CA ILE A 69 -0.78 -1.78 6.36
C ILE A 69 -1.32 -2.77 7.40
N GLN A 70 -0.80 -2.76 8.63
CA GLN A 70 -1.46 -3.39 9.77
C GLN A 70 -2.56 -2.45 10.28
N PRO A 71 -3.84 -2.85 10.27
CA PRO A 71 -4.89 -2.05 10.87
C PRO A 71 -4.70 -1.92 12.39
N MET A 72 -4.65 -0.70 12.90
CA MET A 72 -4.36 -0.46 14.31
C MET A 72 -5.43 -1.04 15.26
N TYR A 73 -6.67 -1.14 14.81
CA TYR A 73 -7.78 -1.68 15.61
C TYR A 73 -7.78 -3.22 15.73
N TYR A 74 -6.83 -3.93 15.11
CA TYR A 74 -6.74 -5.39 15.23
C TYR A 74 -6.13 -5.84 16.55
N SER A 75 -5.32 -5.00 17.20
CA SER A 75 -4.70 -5.31 18.47
C SER A 75 -4.39 -4.06 19.31
N HIS A 76 -4.20 -4.26 20.61
CA HIS A 76 -3.77 -3.19 21.49
C HIS A 76 -2.35 -2.70 21.11
N PRO A 77 -2.04 -1.38 21.19
CA PRO A 77 -0.74 -0.85 20.80
C PRO A 77 0.46 -1.48 21.53
N VAL A 78 0.30 -1.90 22.77
CA VAL A 78 1.34 -2.62 23.52
C VAL A 78 1.67 -3.97 22.86
N GLU A 79 0.66 -4.74 22.44
CA GLU A 79 0.87 -6.01 21.73
C GLU A 79 1.48 -5.80 20.35
N THR A 80 1.05 -4.76 19.64
CA THR A 80 1.65 -4.40 18.35
C THR A 80 3.12 -3.99 18.52
N ALA A 81 3.46 -3.24 19.57
CA ALA A 81 4.84 -2.86 19.88
C ALA A 81 5.72 -4.10 20.15
N ASN A 82 5.25 -5.01 21.01
CA ASN A 82 5.99 -6.26 21.33
C ASN A 82 6.22 -7.10 20.07
N THR A 83 5.18 -7.32 19.26
CA THR A 83 5.29 -8.11 18.04
C THR A 83 6.19 -7.42 17.00
N ALA A 84 6.08 -6.09 16.84
CA ALA A 84 6.87 -5.35 15.89
C ALA A 84 8.36 -5.32 16.26
N ALA A 85 8.69 -5.10 17.52
CA ALA A 85 10.06 -5.14 18.03
C ALA A 85 10.68 -6.53 17.85
N HIS A 86 9.93 -7.59 18.16
CA HIS A 86 10.39 -8.96 17.92
C HIS A 86 10.74 -9.21 16.45
N ILE A 87 9.84 -8.83 15.50
CA ILE A 87 10.10 -9.02 14.06
C ILE A 87 11.29 -8.18 13.61
N HIS A 88 11.43 -6.96 14.14
CA HIS A 88 12.54 -6.07 13.84
C HIS A 88 13.87 -6.69 14.24
N GLU A 89 13.96 -7.19 15.47
CA GLU A 89 15.14 -7.86 16.00
C GLU A 89 15.51 -9.10 15.20
N ILE A 90 14.60 -10.07 15.03
CA ILE A 90 14.90 -11.33 14.34
C ILE A 90 15.17 -11.16 12.84
N SER A 91 14.71 -10.06 12.23
CA SER A 91 15.02 -9.72 10.84
C SER A 91 16.35 -8.97 10.67
N GLY A 92 17.03 -8.61 11.77
CA GLY A 92 18.24 -7.78 11.71
C GLY A 92 17.99 -6.37 11.20
N GLY A 93 16.83 -5.77 11.56
CA GLY A 93 16.49 -4.39 11.17
C GLY A 93 15.83 -4.24 9.81
N ARG A 94 15.43 -5.32 9.12
CA ARG A 94 14.82 -5.26 7.77
C ARG A 94 13.31 -5.02 7.78
N PHE A 95 12.67 -5.09 8.93
CA PHE A 95 11.23 -4.91 9.08
C PHE A 95 10.86 -3.44 9.32
N GLY A 96 9.81 -2.97 8.64
CA GLY A 96 9.12 -1.70 8.89
C GLY A 96 7.65 -1.92 9.25
N LEU A 97 7.10 -1.10 10.12
CA LEU A 97 5.70 -1.20 10.53
C LEU A 97 4.84 -0.13 9.87
N GLY A 98 4.16 -0.49 8.79
CA GLY A 98 3.09 0.33 8.23
C GLY A 98 1.79 0.14 9.01
N ILE A 99 1.20 1.18 9.56
CA ILE A 99 -0.06 1.14 10.31
C ILE A 99 -1.08 2.16 9.79
N GLY A 100 -2.34 1.90 10.03
CA GLY A 100 -3.43 2.81 9.63
C GLY A 100 -4.74 2.50 10.31
N VAL A 101 -5.67 3.44 10.18
CA VAL A 101 -7.01 3.36 10.79
C VAL A 101 -7.95 2.38 10.08
N SER A 102 -7.54 1.79 8.95
CA SER A 102 -8.35 0.92 8.12
C SER A 102 -9.60 1.62 7.52
N HIS A 103 -10.53 0.85 6.98
CA HIS A 103 -11.74 1.35 6.32
C HIS A 103 -12.96 1.16 7.21
N GLY A 104 -13.91 2.09 7.16
CA GLY A 104 -15.13 2.04 7.97
C GLY A 104 -15.82 0.66 8.01
N PRO A 105 -16.08 -0.01 6.86
CA PRO A 105 -16.69 -1.34 6.85
C PRO A 105 -15.89 -2.42 7.58
N VAL A 106 -14.56 -2.31 7.59
CA VAL A 106 -13.69 -3.25 8.32
C VAL A 106 -13.81 -3.00 9.83
N VAL A 107 -13.70 -1.74 10.24
CA VAL A 107 -13.83 -1.32 11.64
C VAL A 107 -15.19 -1.72 12.21
N GLN A 108 -16.26 -1.48 11.46
CA GLN A 108 -17.61 -1.87 11.85
C GLN A 108 -17.74 -3.39 12.10
N ARG A 109 -17.10 -4.23 11.25
CA ARG A 109 -17.10 -5.68 11.46
C ARG A 109 -16.34 -6.12 12.70
N LEU A 110 -15.33 -5.36 13.12
CA LEU A 110 -14.59 -5.63 14.35
C LEU A 110 -15.39 -5.32 15.62
N GLY A 111 -16.46 -4.53 15.51
CA GLY A 111 -17.26 -4.10 16.65
C GLY A 111 -16.50 -3.20 17.63
N VAL A 112 -15.47 -2.50 17.17
CA VAL A 112 -14.68 -1.58 17.99
C VAL A 112 -15.23 -0.17 17.90
N GLU A 113 -15.23 0.55 19.02
CA GLU A 113 -15.52 1.97 19.05
C GLU A 113 -14.29 2.74 18.53
N THR A 114 -14.52 3.73 17.67
CA THR A 114 -13.48 4.58 17.10
C THR A 114 -13.72 6.02 17.41
N GLY A 115 -12.65 6.76 17.64
CA GLY A 115 -12.66 8.20 17.79
C GLY A 115 -12.38 8.93 16.47
N LYS A 116 -11.62 10.00 16.55
CA LYS A 116 -11.17 10.76 15.37
C LYS A 116 -9.90 10.11 14.81
N PRO A 117 -9.86 9.75 13.52
CA PRO A 117 -8.74 9.02 12.92
C PRO A 117 -7.34 9.57 13.21
N LEU A 118 -7.18 10.91 13.14
CA LEU A 118 -5.88 11.54 13.42
C LEU A 118 -5.47 11.42 14.89
N SER A 119 -6.41 11.60 15.81
CA SER A 119 -6.15 11.48 17.25
C SER A 119 -5.89 10.03 17.65
N ASP A 120 -6.69 9.11 17.10
CA ASP A 120 -6.58 7.69 17.41
C ASP A 120 -5.21 7.13 16.99
N ILE A 121 -4.76 7.44 15.76
CA ILE A 121 -3.47 6.97 15.27
C ILE A 121 -2.30 7.62 16.03
N ALA A 122 -2.41 8.91 16.38
CA ALA A 122 -1.38 9.60 17.16
C ALA A 122 -1.23 8.99 18.56
N ASN A 123 -2.35 8.72 19.25
CA ASN A 123 -2.35 8.06 20.55
C ASN A 123 -1.80 6.62 20.48
N TYR A 124 -2.13 5.92 19.41
CA TYR A 124 -1.64 4.56 19.18
C TYR A 124 -0.12 4.54 19.04
N VAL A 125 0.45 5.39 18.20
CA VAL A 125 1.91 5.52 18.02
C VAL A 125 2.58 5.95 19.30
N ALA A 126 2.02 6.94 20.00
CA ALA A 126 2.58 7.41 21.27
C ALA A 126 2.62 6.30 22.31
N THR A 127 1.57 5.47 22.42
CA THR A 127 1.53 4.32 23.33
C THR A 127 2.56 3.26 22.95
N MET A 128 2.73 2.97 21.66
CA MET A 128 3.77 2.04 21.19
C MET A 128 5.16 2.53 21.59
N ARG A 129 5.49 3.80 21.31
CA ARG A 129 6.80 4.38 21.65
C ARG A 129 7.04 4.42 23.17
N ALA A 130 6.02 4.70 23.96
CA ALA A 130 6.13 4.64 25.43
C ALA A 130 6.41 3.22 25.96
N ASN A 131 6.03 2.19 25.21
CA ASN A 131 6.27 0.78 25.54
C ASN A 131 7.66 0.27 25.11
N GLU A 132 8.42 1.03 24.32
CA GLU A 132 9.71 0.59 23.73
C GLU A 132 10.73 0.09 24.76
N LYS A 133 10.73 0.68 25.94
CA LYS A 133 11.57 0.23 27.07
C LYS A 133 11.26 -1.20 27.56
N PHE A 134 10.11 -1.76 27.21
CA PHE A 134 9.68 -3.11 27.55
C PHE A 134 9.69 -4.05 26.34
N SER A 135 9.32 -3.54 25.15
CA SER A 135 9.24 -4.33 23.93
C SER A 135 10.60 -4.54 23.24
N GLY A 136 11.57 -3.67 23.50
CA GLY A 136 12.80 -3.53 22.70
C GLY A 136 12.64 -2.47 21.60
N GLU A 137 13.67 -2.28 20.78
CA GLU A 137 13.73 -1.31 19.70
C GLU A 137 12.58 -1.51 18.69
N LEU A 138 11.82 -0.45 18.45
CA LEU A 138 10.74 -0.49 17.46
C LEU A 138 11.31 -0.34 16.04
N PRO A 139 10.70 -1.00 15.05
CA PRO A 139 11.00 -0.72 13.64
C PRO A 139 10.60 0.72 13.27
N PRO A 140 11.09 1.24 12.14
CA PRO A 140 10.51 2.44 11.54
C PRO A 140 9.00 2.27 11.36
N ILE A 141 8.24 3.29 11.76
CA ILE A 141 6.77 3.31 11.68
C ILE A 141 6.37 4.14 10.47
N TYR A 142 5.47 3.62 9.63
CA TYR A 142 4.93 4.30 8.46
C TYR A 142 3.41 4.43 8.60
N LEU A 143 2.86 5.62 8.36
CA LEU A 143 1.42 5.80 8.42
C LEU A 143 0.74 5.65 7.06
N ALA A 144 -0.41 4.97 7.02
CA ALA A 144 -1.29 5.05 5.87
C ALA A 144 -1.79 6.49 5.71
N ALA A 145 -1.28 7.21 4.73
CA ALA A 145 -1.52 8.63 4.55
C ALA A 145 -2.02 8.95 3.14
N LEU A 146 -3.34 8.96 2.98
CA LEU A 146 -3.95 9.26 1.68
C LEU A 146 -4.15 10.76 1.46
N ARG A 147 -4.46 11.53 2.51
CA ARG A 147 -4.81 12.95 2.43
C ARG A 147 -3.86 13.82 3.24
N ASP A 148 -3.75 15.09 2.86
CA ASP A 148 -2.79 16.07 3.36
C ASP A 148 -2.68 16.15 4.89
N LYS A 149 -3.81 16.10 5.61
CA LYS A 149 -3.80 16.15 7.09
C LYS A 149 -3.14 14.92 7.72
N MET A 150 -3.35 13.73 7.14
CA MET A 150 -2.71 12.51 7.64
C MET A 150 -1.22 12.50 7.23
N LEU A 151 -0.88 13.01 6.04
CA LEU A 151 0.51 13.15 5.62
C LEU A 151 1.27 14.13 6.54
N ALA A 152 0.67 15.27 6.88
CA ALA A 152 1.26 16.22 7.83
C ALA A 152 1.45 15.61 9.22
N LEU A 153 0.51 14.80 9.70
CA LEU A 153 0.67 14.07 10.96
C LEU A 153 1.78 13.02 10.85
N SER A 154 1.83 12.24 9.77
CA SER A 154 2.84 11.19 9.59
C SER A 154 4.26 11.75 9.67
N HIS A 155 4.49 12.92 9.07
CA HIS A 155 5.75 13.63 9.16
C HIS A 155 6.16 14.00 10.60
N GLN A 156 5.20 14.21 11.50
CA GLN A 156 5.46 14.62 12.88
C GLN A 156 5.74 13.44 13.82
N ILE A 157 5.13 12.28 13.55
CA ILE A 157 5.10 11.17 14.51
C ILE A 157 5.65 9.85 13.98
N SER A 158 6.10 9.78 12.70
CA SER A 158 6.55 8.55 12.06
C SER A 158 7.70 8.78 11.10
N GLU A 159 8.28 7.72 10.58
CA GLU A 159 9.43 7.72 9.67
C GLU A 159 9.02 7.59 8.19
N GLY A 160 7.70 7.54 7.91
CA GLY A 160 7.24 7.44 6.51
C GLY A 160 5.72 7.48 6.35
N ALA A 161 5.32 7.50 5.08
CA ALA A 161 3.94 7.47 4.64
C ALA A 161 3.72 6.44 3.53
N ILE A 162 2.58 5.75 3.58
CA ILE A 162 2.17 4.77 2.58
C ILE A 162 0.83 5.20 2.02
N TRP A 163 0.78 5.44 0.71
CA TRP A 163 -0.46 5.64 -0.04
C TRP A 163 -0.97 4.32 -0.61
N ALA A 164 -2.24 4.30 -0.97
CA ALA A 164 -2.82 3.25 -1.79
C ALA A 164 -3.73 3.88 -2.85
N ASN A 165 -3.55 3.49 -4.11
CA ASN A 165 -4.29 4.00 -5.26
C ASN A 165 -4.18 5.53 -5.40
N ALA A 166 -3.02 6.10 -5.08
CA ALA A 166 -2.77 7.52 -5.28
C ALA A 166 -2.75 7.87 -6.78
N SER A 167 -2.94 9.15 -7.07
CA SER A 167 -2.88 9.72 -8.41
C SER A 167 -1.46 10.19 -8.69
N LEU A 168 -0.86 9.75 -9.78
CA LEU A 168 0.48 10.19 -10.19
C LEU A 168 0.53 11.70 -10.44
N ARG A 169 -0.56 12.27 -10.96
CA ARG A 169 -0.72 13.71 -11.17
C ARG A 169 -0.58 14.52 -9.89
N ASP A 170 -1.09 14.01 -8.76
CA ASP A 170 -1.14 14.75 -7.48
C ASP A 170 0.03 14.43 -6.55
N ILE A 171 0.71 13.31 -6.74
CA ILE A 171 1.71 12.84 -5.78
C ILE A 171 2.87 13.83 -5.59
N GLY A 172 3.30 14.49 -6.65
CA GLY A 172 4.35 15.53 -6.57
C GLY A 172 3.94 16.72 -5.68
N ARG A 173 2.67 17.14 -5.73
CA ARG A 173 2.11 18.15 -4.83
C ARG A 173 2.15 17.68 -3.37
N GLN A 174 1.77 16.44 -3.11
CA GLN A 174 1.78 15.88 -1.75
C GLN A 174 3.21 15.72 -1.22
N VAL A 175 4.16 15.26 -2.02
CA VAL A 175 5.59 15.19 -1.64
C VAL A 175 6.12 16.58 -1.29
N ALA A 176 5.72 17.62 -2.04
CA ALA A 176 6.12 19.00 -1.77
C ALA A 176 5.55 19.60 -0.47
N LEU A 177 4.56 18.95 0.17
CA LEU A 177 4.09 19.34 1.50
C LEU A 177 5.05 18.95 2.62
N LEU A 178 5.97 18.02 2.36
CA LEU A 178 6.99 17.63 3.33
C LEU A 178 8.14 18.65 3.31
N PRO A 179 8.74 18.99 4.47
CA PRO A 179 9.93 19.82 4.54
C PRO A 179 11.06 19.25 3.68
N ALA A 180 11.76 20.12 2.97
CA ALA A 180 12.79 19.70 2.00
C ALA A 180 13.91 18.84 2.62
N ASP A 181 14.29 19.12 3.87
CA ASP A 181 15.29 18.36 4.62
C ASP A 181 14.82 16.94 5.00
N LYS A 182 13.50 16.71 4.97
CA LYS A 182 12.90 15.40 5.28
C LYS A 182 12.64 14.55 4.04
N GLN A 183 12.47 15.15 2.87
CA GLN A 183 12.11 14.41 1.64
C GLN A 183 13.10 13.29 1.27
N SER A 184 14.38 13.44 1.61
CA SER A 184 15.41 12.42 1.33
C SER A 184 15.48 11.29 2.36
N THR A 185 14.92 11.48 3.56
CA THR A 185 15.01 10.52 4.66
C THR A 185 13.66 9.92 5.08
N PHE A 186 12.56 10.54 4.65
CA PHE A 186 11.21 10.10 4.96
C PHE A 186 10.76 9.05 3.93
N PHE A 187 10.47 7.84 4.39
CA PHE A 187 10.05 6.76 3.50
C PHE A 187 8.68 7.06 2.89
N MET A 188 8.58 7.04 1.58
CA MET A 188 7.35 7.28 0.83
C MET A 188 7.09 6.13 -0.14
N SER A 189 5.92 5.49 -0.04
CA SER A 189 5.55 4.43 -0.96
C SER A 189 4.06 4.45 -1.31
N ASN A 190 3.71 3.97 -2.49
CA ASN A 190 2.31 3.87 -2.95
C ASN A 190 1.99 2.48 -3.49
N MET A 191 0.92 1.88 -3.00
CA MET A 191 0.37 0.64 -3.55
C MET A 191 -0.37 0.95 -4.85
N VAL A 192 0.18 0.48 -5.97
CA VAL A 192 -0.35 0.73 -7.32
C VAL A 192 -0.86 -0.56 -7.93
N PRO A 193 -2.16 -0.69 -8.24
CA PRO A 193 -2.68 -1.82 -9.00
C PRO A 193 -1.97 -1.94 -10.33
N THR A 194 -1.42 -3.12 -10.62
CA THR A 194 -0.53 -3.34 -11.77
C THR A 194 -0.92 -4.58 -12.55
N ILE A 195 -1.00 -4.45 -13.87
CA ILE A 195 -1.27 -5.54 -14.81
C ILE A 195 -0.32 -5.44 -15.99
N ILE A 196 0.40 -6.53 -16.28
CA ILE A 196 1.24 -6.65 -17.47
C ILE A 196 0.43 -7.36 -18.56
N SER A 197 0.09 -6.65 -19.63
CA SER A 197 -0.68 -7.17 -20.75
C SER A 197 -0.55 -6.25 -21.95
N ASP A 198 -0.56 -6.81 -23.15
CA ASP A 198 -0.74 -6.08 -24.42
C ASP A 198 -2.22 -5.80 -24.71
N ASP A 199 -3.15 -6.55 -24.12
CA ASP A 199 -4.58 -6.28 -24.13
C ASP A 199 -4.94 -5.24 -23.04
N ILE A 200 -4.85 -3.96 -23.44
CA ILE A 200 -5.10 -2.83 -22.55
C ILE A 200 -6.57 -2.74 -22.12
N ASP A 201 -7.51 -3.10 -22.98
CA ASP A 201 -8.93 -3.02 -22.65
C ASP A 201 -9.30 -4.02 -21.55
N THR A 202 -8.80 -5.25 -21.65
CA THR A 202 -8.95 -6.26 -20.58
C THR A 202 -8.25 -5.82 -19.30
N ALA A 203 -7.06 -5.23 -19.35
CA ALA A 203 -6.35 -4.72 -18.19
C ALA A 203 -7.15 -3.59 -17.49
N LEU A 204 -7.64 -2.62 -18.23
CA LEU A 204 -8.47 -1.54 -17.69
C LEU A 204 -9.79 -2.05 -17.09
N ALA A 205 -10.42 -3.04 -17.71
CA ALA A 205 -11.62 -3.68 -17.16
C ALA A 205 -11.36 -4.34 -15.79
N LEU A 206 -10.19 -5.00 -15.63
CA LEU A 206 -9.78 -5.57 -14.34
C LEU A 206 -9.45 -4.48 -13.31
N HIS A 207 -8.83 -3.37 -13.70
CA HIS A 207 -8.59 -2.23 -12.82
C HIS A 207 -9.91 -1.61 -12.34
N ARG A 208 -10.92 -1.45 -13.21
CA ARG A 208 -12.27 -1.00 -12.82
C ARG A 208 -12.86 -1.91 -11.75
N LYS A 209 -12.76 -3.21 -11.95
CA LYS A 209 -13.23 -4.20 -10.97
C LYS A 209 -12.50 -4.07 -9.63
N THR A 210 -11.18 -3.92 -9.65
CA THR A 210 -10.36 -3.76 -8.44
C THR A 210 -10.71 -2.47 -7.70
N LEU A 211 -10.88 -1.35 -8.41
CA LEU A 211 -11.13 -0.05 -7.81
C LEU A 211 -12.59 0.18 -7.41
N THR A 212 -13.54 -0.67 -7.82
CA THR A 212 -14.97 -0.57 -7.44
C THR A 212 -15.15 -0.48 -5.92
N GLY A 213 -14.40 -1.27 -5.14
CA GLY A 213 -14.45 -1.20 -3.68
C GLY A 213 -13.94 0.12 -3.13
N TYR A 214 -12.91 0.69 -3.73
CA TYR A 214 -12.29 1.93 -3.28
C TYR A 214 -13.11 3.18 -3.62
N VAL A 215 -13.71 3.27 -4.81
CA VAL A 215 -14.59 4.41 -5.16
C VAL A 215 -15.87 4.43 -4.29
N SER A 216 -16.23 3.32 -3.67
CA SER A 216 -17.34 3.27 -2.70
C SER A 216 -16.97 3.91 -1.35
N LEU A 217 -15.69 4.21 -1.08
CA LEU A 217 -15.21 4.77 0.17
C LEU A 217 -15.07 6.30 0.10
N PRO A 218 -15.75 7.08 0.96
CA PRO A 218 -15.71 8.54 0.89
C PRO A 218 -14.31 9.16 1.01
N ASN A 219 -13.42 8.56 1.81
CA ASN A 219 -12.07 9.06 1.97
C ASN A 219 -11.26 9.01 0.67
N TYR A 220 -11.45 7.98 -0.17
CA TYR A 220 -10.81 7.88 -1.47
C TYR A 220 -11.41 8.84 -2.48
N ARG A 221 -12.74 8.96 -2.57
CA ARG A 221 -13.38 9.96 -3.45
C ARG A 221 -12.94 11.38 -3.11
N ASN A 222 -12.87 11.72 -1.82
CA ASN A 222 -12.37 13.02 -1.38
C ASN A 222 -10.90 13.25 -1.73
N TYR A 223 -10.08 12.20 -1.71
CA TYR A 223 -8.70 12.28 -2.20
C TYR A 223 -8.66 12.57 -3.70
N TRP A 224 -9.36 11.79 -4.52
CA TRP A 224 -9.34 11.97 -5.96
C TRP A 224 -9.98 13.29 -6.42
N ARG A 225 -10.96 13.82 -5.68
CA ARG A 225 -11.44 15.20 -5.89
C ARG A 225 -10.31 16.22 -5.71
N ASN A 226 -9.56 16.10 -4.63
CA ASN A 226 -8.42 16.99 -4.36
C ASN A 226 -7.31 16.83 -5.43
N ALA A 227 -7.18 15.67 -6.02
CA ALA A 227 -6.27 15.39 -7.14
C ALA A 227 -6.79 15.91 -8.50
N GLY A 228 -7.96 16.56 -8.53
CA GLY A 228 -8.52 17.19 -9.73
C GLY A 228 -9.56 16.37 -10.50
N TYR A 229 -10.03 15.24 -9.95
CA TYR A 229 -11.07 14.39 -10.52
C TYR A 229 -12.45 14.68 -9.91
N VAL A 230 -12.85 15.96 -9.89
CA VAL A 230 -14.09 16.41 -9.24
C VAL A 230 -15.31 15.83 -9.95
N ASP A 231 -15.44 16.10 -11.26
CA ASP A 231 -16.60 15.69 -12.07
C ASP A 231 -16.78 14.16 -12.08
N GLU A 232 -15.66 13.41 -12.12
CA GLU A 232 -15.67 11.97 -12.09
C GLU A 232 -16.13 11.42 -10.74
N MET A 233 -15.67 12.01 -9.65
CA MET A 233 -16.10 11.59 -8.31
C MET A 233 -17.55 12.03 -8.01
N ASP A 234 -18.03 13.10 -8.59
CA ASP A 234 -19.43 13.51 -8.51
C ASP A 234 -20.34 12.55 -9.29
N ALA A 235 -19.91 12.10 -10.48
CA ALA A 235 -20.61 11.06 -11.23
C ALA A 235 -20.65 9.74 -10.44
N ILE A 236 -19.57 9.33 -9.81
CA ILE A 236 -19.51 8.14 -8.94
C ILE A 236 -20.48 8.29 -7.74
N GLU A 237 -20.53 9.46 -7.10
CA GLU A 237 -21.48 9.69 -5.98
C GLU A 237 -22.93 9.65 -6.44
N HIS A 238 -23.22 10.20 -7.60
CA HIS A 238 -24.55 10.09 -8.20
C HIS A 238 -24.95 8.62 -8.39
N VAL A 239 -24.07 7.80 -8.97
CA VAL A 239 -24.31 6.36 -9.15
C VAL A 239 -24.55 5.68 -7.78
N LEU A 240 -23.73 5.95 -6.76
CA LEU A 240 -23.88 5.37 -5.43
C LEU A 240 -25.22 5.74 -4.77
N ALA A 241 -25.76 6.92 -5.07
CA ALA A 241 -27.01 7.41 -4.51
C ALA A 241 -28.27 6.91 -5.24
N THR A 242 -28.17 6.60 -6.54
CA THR A 242 -29.34 6.38 -7.39
C THR A 242 -29.46 4.97 -7.97
N THR A 243 -28.36 4.20 -7.99
CA THR A 243 -28.33 2.89 -8.65
C THR A 243 -28.73 1.76 -7.70
N PRO A 244 -29.57 0.81 -8.12
CA PRO A 244 -29.89 -0.39 -7.33
C PRO A 244 -28.66 -1.25 -7.04
N LYS A 245 -28.65 -1.95 -5.89
CA LYS A 245 -27.49 -2.76 -5.43
C LYS A 245 -27.07 -3.82 -6.45
N GLU A 246 -28.02 -4.41 -7.15
CA GLU A 246 -27.81 -5.49 -8.12
C GLU A 246 -26.95 -5.04 -9.34
N SER A 247 -27.11 -3.79 -9.77
CA SER A 247 -26.37 -3.20 -10.90
C SER A 247 -25.27 -2.25 -10.49
N MET A 248 -25.15 -1.93 -9.19
CA MET A 248 -24.21 -0.95 -8.64
C MET A 248 -22.77 -1.14 -9.14
N ALA A 249 -22.24 -2.36 -9.01
CA ALA A 249 -20.85 -2.63 -9.38
C ALA A 249 -20.59 -2.41 -10.87
N GLN A 250 -21.51 -2.84 -11.73
CA GLN A 250 -21.41 -2.67 -13.17
C GLN A 250 -21.50 -1.19 -13.57
N THR A 251 -22.43 -0.45 -12.97
CA THR A 251 -22.61 0.99 -13.25
C THR A 251 -21.40 1.78 -12.78
N LEU A 252 -20.85 1.50 -11.59
CA LEU A 252 -19.61 2.13 -11.12
C LEU A 252 -18.45 1.87 -12.09
N GLN A 253 -18.27 0.64 -12.55
CA GLN A 253 -17.21 0.31 -13.51
C GLN A 253 -17.37 1.07 -14.84
N ALA A 254 -18.59 1.21 -15.34
CA ALA A 254 -18.86 1.96 -16.56
C ALA A 254 -18.63 3.48 -16.41
N THR A 255 -18.72 4.01 -15.18
CA THR A 255 -18.52 5.45 -14.91
C THR A 255 -17.04 5.81 -14.80
N MET A 256 -16.15 4.86 -14.47
CA MET A 256 -14.70 5.12 -14.31
C MET A 256 -14.05 5.38 -15.68
N SER A 257 -13.45 6.56 -15.87
CA SER A 257 -12.74 6.91 -17.10
C SER A 257 -11.38 6.22 -17.22
N ASP A 258 -10.93 6.00 -18.44
CA ASP A 258 -9.58 5.48 -18.71
C ASP A 258 -8.50 6.46 -18.24
N SER A 259 -8.76 7.76 -18.34
CA SER A 259 -7.83 8.81 -17.92
C SER A 259 -7.53 8.71 -16.44
N TRP A 260 -8.57 8.60 -15.58
CA TRP A 260 -8.40 8.43 -14.14
C TRP A 260 -7.73 7.10 -13.80
N LEU A 261 -8.13 6.00 -14.46
CA LEU A 261 -7.52 4.69 -14.23
C LEU A 261 -6.01 4.71 -14.51
N ARG A 262 -5.60 5.26 -15.67
CA ARG A 262 -4.18 5.35 -16.06
C ARG A 262 -3.35 6.20 -15.12
N ASP A 263 -3.96 7.13 -14.41
CA ASP A 263 -3.28 7.97 -13.42
C ASP A 263 -3.11 7.27 -12.05
N CYS A 264 -4.00 6.33 -11.73
CA CYS A 264 -4.01 5.62 -10.44
C CYS A 264 -3.53 4.16 -10.53
N THR A 265 -3.29 3.63 -11.72
CA THR A 265 -2.90 2.24 -11.97
C THR A 265 -1.78 2.15 -13.00
N ILE A 266 -1.16 0.98 -13.08
CA ILE A 266 -0.12 0.68 -14.07
C ILE A 266 -0.59 -0.47 -14.96
N SER A 267 -0.57 -0.28 -16.29
CA SER A 267 -0.87 -1.36 -17.23
C SER A 267 -0.18 -1.14 -18.58
N GLY A 268 0.13 -2.23 -19.25
CA GLY A 268 0.76 -2.24 -20.58
C GLY A 268 1.71 -3.40 -20.75
N THR A 269 2.45 -3.38 -21.84
CA THR A 269 3.58 -4.30 -22.08
C THR A 269 4.67 -4.13 -21.02
N ALA A 270 5.55 -5.09 -20.86
CA ALA A 270 6.64 -5.02 -19.88
C ALA A 270 7.48 -3.74 -19.98
N PRO A 271 7.90 -3.24 -21.17
CA PRO A 271 8.58 -1.94 -21.28
C PRO A 271 7.75 -0.76 -20.76
N GLN A 272 6.47 -0.69 -21.13
CA GLN A 272 5.58 0.39 -20.69
C GLN A 272 5.33 0.37 -19.18
N VAL A 273 5.24 -0.81 -18.58
CA VAL A 273 5.08 -0.98 -17.12
C VAL A 273 6.33 -0.51 -16.40
N ARG A 274 7.55 -0.84 -16.88
CA ARG A 274 8.80 -0.32 -16.32
C ARG A 274 8.88 1.20 -16.37
N GLU A 275 8.49 1.81 -17.48
CA GLU A 275 8.45 3.26 -17.65
C GLU A 275 7.48 3.93 -16.66
N GLN A 276 6.29 3.35 -16.47
CA GLN A 276 5.31 3.85 -15.52
C GLN A 276 5.80 3.71 -14.07
N PHE A 277 6.48 2.62 -13.70
CA PHE A 277 7.13 2.52 -12.39
C PHE A 277 8.23 3.56 -12.19
N ALA A 278 9.04 3.82 -13.22
CA ALA A 278 10.06 4.86 -13.18
C ALA A 278 9.45 6.27 -12.97
N ALA A 279 8.26 6.54 -13.52
CA ALA A 279 7.57 7.80 -13.29
C ALA A 279 7.20 8.02 -11.80
N TRP A 280 6.75 6.99 -11.09
CA TRP A 280 6.52 7.04 -9.65
C TRP A 280 7.83 7.25 -8.86
N ALA A 281 8.88 6.51 -9.22
CA ALA A 281 10.20 6.66 -8.59
C ALA A 281 10.76 8.08 -8.79
N ASN A 282 10.62 8.64 -9.98
CA ASN A 282 11.04 10.02 -10.28
C ASN A 282 10.23 11.07 -9.52
N ALA A 283 8.99 10.76 -9.14
CA ALA A 283 8.19 11.59 -8.24
C ALA A 283 8.61 11.47 -6.76
N GLY A 284 9.62 10.66 -6.44
CA GLY A 284 10.16 10.48 -5.08
C GLY A 284 9.41 9.44 -4.24
N VAL A 285 8.56 8.61 -4.84
CA VAL A 285 7.74 7.63 -4.14
C VAL A 285 8.04 6.23 -4.66
N LEU A 286 8.37 5.29 -3.75
CA LEU A 286 8.57 3.88 -4.08
C LEU A 286 7.25 3.26 -4.52
N PRO A 287 7.11 2.84 -5.79
CA PRO A 287 5.91 2.14 -6.22
C PRO A 287 5.89 0.70 -5.68
N ILE A 288 4.77 0.29 -5.09
CA ILE A 288 4.50 -1.07 -4.66
C ILE A 288 3.59 -1.72 -5.69
N ALA A 289 4.09 -2.68 -6.42
CA ALA A 289 3.32 -3.42 -7.43
C ALA A 289 2.26 -4.31 -6.75
N VAL A 290 0.99 -3.93 -6.88
CA VAL A 290 -0.17 -4.77 -6.48
C VAL A 290 -0.61 -5.55 -7.71
N MET A 291 -0.01 -6.72 -7.89
CA MET A 291 -0.10 -7.48 -9.12
C MET A 291 -1.42 -8.20 -9.30
N SER A 292 -2.01 -8.06 -10.49
CA SER A 292 -3.08 -8.88 -11.05
C SER A 292 -2.71 -9.33 -12.46
N SER A 293 -3.28 -10.46 -12.90
CA SER A 293 -3.04 -11.01 -14.25
C SER A 293 -4.36 -11.18 -14.99
N THR A 294 -4.34 -10.94 -16.30
CA THR A 294 -5.50 -11.18 -17.18
C THR A 294 -5.79 -12.66 -17.38
N SER A 295 -4.83 -13.54 -17.05
CA SER A 295 -4.90 -14.98 -17.36
C SER A 295 -4.56 -15.90 -16.19
N GLY A 296 -4.44 -15.36 -14.95
CA GLY A 296 -4.10 -16.19 -13.79
C GLY A 296 -4.24 -15.48 -12.46
N GLY A 297 -3.86 -16.18 -11.37
CA GLY A 297 -3.88 -15.65 -10.01
C GLY A 297 -2.60 -14.89 -9.64
N GLN A 298 -2.52 -14.46 -8.38
CA GLN A 298 -1.43 -13.63 -7.84
C GLN A 298 -0.02 -14.17 -8.12
N ALA A 299 0.21 -15.48 -7.96
CA ALA A 299 1.53 -16.06 -8.19
C ALA A 299 1.98 -15.91 -9.66
N LYS A 300 1.05 -16.08 -10.62
CA LYS A 300 1.32 -15.83 -12.03
C LYS A 300 1.63 -14.38 -12.28
N ALA A 301 0.80 -13.47 -11.76
CA ALA A 301 1.00 -12.03 -11.90
C ALA A 301 2.35 -11.56 -11.36
N ILE A 302 2.79 -12.08 -10.21
CA ILE A 302 4.13 -11.77 -9.67
C ILE A 302 5.25 -12.33 -10.55
N ASN A 303 5.10 -13.54 -11.15
CA ASN A 303 6.08 -14.03 -12.10
C ASN A 303 6.13 -13.21 -13.39
N GLU A 304 4.99 -12.71 -13.90
CA GLU A 304 4.97 -11.76 -15.02
C GLU A 304 5.79 -10.47 -14.68
N LEU A 305 5.72 -9.99 -13.42
CA LEU A 305 6.55 -8.88 -12.97
C LEU A 305 8.04 -9.26 -12.92
N PHE A 306 8.38 -10.46 -12.43
CA PHE A 306 9.75 -10.93 -12.42
C PHE A 306 10.34 -10.96 -13.84
N ASP A 307 9.59 -11.51 -14.79
CA ASP A 307 10.00 -11.59 -16.20
C ASP A 307 10.15 -10.19 -16.83
N ALA A 308 9.32 -9.24 -16.40
CA ALA A 308 9.41 -7.86 -16.87
C ALA A 308 10.67 -7.12 -16.39
N PHE A 309 11.27 -7.55 -15.28
CA PHE A 309 12.48 -6.93 -14.67
C PHE A 309 13.71 -7.84 -14.68
N ALA A 310 13.65 -8.96 -15.40
CA ALA A 310 14.76 -9.90 -15.57
C ALA A 310 15.93 -9.32 -16.40
#